data_68cfc61dbaebb632a8770e0f5e64cc14
#
_entry.id   68cfc61dbaebb632a8770e0f5e64cc14
#
_cell.length_a   1.000
_cell.length_b   1.000
_cell.length_c   1.000
_cell.angle_alpha   90.00
_cell.angle_beta   90.00
_cell.angle_gamma   90.00
#
_symmetry.space_group_name_H-M   'P 1'
#
loop_
_entity.id
_entity.type
_entity.pdbx_description
1 polymer ?
#
loop_
_entity_poly.entity_id
_entity_poly.type
_entity_poly.pdbx_seq_one_letter_code
_entity_poly.pdbx_strand_id
1 'polypeptide(L)'
;LLQVKGGFKLTPNQPAKQKSTDRRAGERGVLGRSATGPVFPKRLSHLLMFTGDIHQSIAFYRDALGLRLSDQSSGIVAFMHGRHGSDHHLIAFAQSHAKGWHHSSWDMANLDEVGRGAEQMRSAGYIEGWGTGRHVLGSNYFHYVRDPWGSFAEYSADIDFIPAGHVWPAGDYPPEDSLY
;
A
#
# COMPACT_ATOMS: atom_id res chain seq x y z
N LEU A 1 6.82 28.35 -5.48
CA LEU A 1 5.88 27.99 -4.40
C LEU A 1 4.65 27.35 -5.05
N LEU A 2 4.60 26.04 -5.10
CA LEU A 2 3.40 25.28 -5.48
C LEU A 2 2.41 25.39 -4.31
N GLN A 3 1.39 26.23 -4.44
CA GLN A 3 0.23 26.19 -3.58
C GLN A 3 -0.69 25.06 -4.05
N VAL A 4 -0.67 23.93 -3.38
CA VAL A 4 -1.72 22.94 -3.51
C VAL A 4 -2.97 23.48 -2.80
N LYS A 5 -3.82 24.19 -3.54
CA LYS A 5 -5.15 24.57 -3.07
C LYS A 5 -6.09 23.37 -3.31
N GLY A 6 -6.52 22.78 -2.24
CA GLY A 6 -7.50 21.73 -2.23
C GLY A 6 -6.95 20.49 -1.52
N GLY A 7 -6.96 20.53 -0.20
CA GLY A 7 -6.78 19.32 0.57
C GLY A 7 -7.86 18.32 0.16
N PHE A 8 -7.47 17.18 -0.41
CA PHE A 8 -8.34 16.03 -0.43
C PHE A 8 -8.80 15.83 1.03
N LYS A 9 -10.08 15.94 1.29
CA LYS A 9 -10.63 15.36 2.51
C LYS A 9 -10.35 13.88 2.40
N LEU A 10 -9.27 13.44 3.02
CA LEU A 10 -9.10 12.03 3.33
C LEU A 10 -10.33 11.68 4.15
N THR A 11 -11.27 11.00 3.55
CA THR A 11 -12.30 10.32 4.31
C THR A 11 -11.50 9.43 5.25
N PRO A 12 -11.60 9.60 6.59
CA PRO A 12 -10.92 8.70 7.50
C PRO A 12 -11.23 7.30 7.01
N ASN A 13 -10.22 6.42 6.93
CA ASN A 13 -10.47 5.03 6.62
C ASN A 13 -11.61 4.60 7.53
N GLN A 14 -12.76 4.35 6.96
CA GLN A 14 -13.79 3.72 7.75
C GLN A 14 -13.12 2.48 8.30
N PRO A 15 -13.14 2.27 9.62
CA PRO A 15 -12.56 1.07 10.19
C PRO A 15 -13.06 -0.07 9.35
N ALA A 16 -12.13 -0.88 8.83
CA ALA A 16 -12.47 -1.98 7.95
C ALA A 16 -13.67 -2.65 8.60
N LYS A 17 -14.79 -2.71 7.88
CA LYS A 17 -16.01 -3.32 8.45
C LYS A 17 -15.53 -4.58 9.10
N GLN A 18 -15.57 -4.66 10.44
CA GLN A 18 -15.17 -5.85 11.16
C GLN A 18 -15.71 -6.99 10.36
N LYS A 19 -14.81 -7.84 9.85
CA LYS A 19 -15.24 -9.01 9.11
C LYS A 19 -16.34 -9.59 9.94
N SER A 20 -17.52 -9.73 9.37
CA SER A 20 -18.56 -10.46 10.02
C SER A 20 -17.96 -11.77 10.49
N THR A 21 -17.68 -11.84 11.76
CA THR A 21 -17.28 -13.07 12.45
C THR A 21 -18.48 -14.00 12.62
N ASP A 22 -19.61 -13.65 11.99
CA ASP A 22 -20.86 -14.39 12.01
C ASP A 22 -20.82 -15.64 11.15
N ARG A 23 -19.65 -16.27 11.07
CA ARG A 23 -19.55 -17.64 10.57
C ARG A 23 -20.15 -18.56 11.62
N ARG A 24 -21.36 -19.03 11.36
CA ARG A 24 -21.99 -20.02 12.20
C ARG A 24 -21.40 -21.40 11.90
N ALA A 25 -21.16 -22.19 12.93
CA ALA A 25 -20.75 -23.57 12.75
C ALA A 25 -21.79 -24.33 11.88
N GLY A 26 -21.34 -25.04 10.87
CA GLY A 26 -22.20 -25.78 9.95
C GLY A 26 -22.66 -24.96 8.72
N GLU A 27 -22.38 -23.67 8.63
CA GLU A 27 -22.71 -22.83 7.47
C GLU A 27 -21.47 -22.54 6.60
N ARG A 28 -21.70 -22.37 5.29
CA ARG A 28 -20.62 -21.94 4.38
C ARG A 28 -20.28 -20.48 4.64
N GLY A 29 -19.00 -20.19 4.91
CA GLY A 29 -18.54 -18.84 5.22
C GLY A 29 -18.37 -17.90 4.03
N VAL A 30 -18.39 -18.41 2.77
CA VAL A 30 -18.22 -17.62 1.55
C VAL A 30 -19.16 -18.10 0.46
N LEU A 31 -19.54 -17.19 -0.42
CA LEU A 31 -20.33 -17.51 -1.62
C LEU A 31 -19.52 -18.34 -2.60
N GLY A 32 -20.20 -19.15 -3.42
CA GLY A 32 -19.56 -19.79 -4.56
C GLY A 32 -19.01 -18.78 -5.56
N ARG A 33 -17.97 -19.16 -6.30
CA ARG A 33 -17.26 -18.28 -7.25
C ARG A 33 -18.22 -17.55 -8.22
N SER A 34 -19.23 -18.24 -8.73
CA SER A 34 -20.22 -17.69 -9.66
C SER A 34 -21.13 -16.64 -9.03
N ALA A 35 -21.24 -16.62 -7.70
CA ALA A 35 -22.07 -15.68 -6.95
C ALA A 35 -21.27 -14.52 -6.37
N THR A 36 -19.92 -14.55 -6.44
CA THR A 36 -19.06 -13.44 -6.05
C THR A 36 -18.89 -12.50 -7.23
N GLY A 37 -19.36 -11.25 -7.09
CA GLY A 37 -19.14 -10.21 -8.09
C GLY A 37 -17.67 -9.77 -8.20
N PRO A 38 -17.33 -8.89 -9.17
CA PRO A 38 -16.00 -8.32 -9.29
C PRO A 38 -15.65 -7.49 -8.05
N VAL A 39 -14.35 -7.31 -7.83
CA VAL A 39 -13.84 -6.41 -6.81
C VAL A 39 -13.26 -5.17 -7.46
N PHE A 40 -13.37 -4.03 -6.75
CA PHE A 40 -12.87 -2.75 -7.21
C PHE A 40 -12.08 -2.08 -6.10
N PRO A 41 -10.92 -1.49 -6.40
CA PRO A 41 -10.21 -0.66 -5.45
C PRO A 41 -11.06 0.50 -4.96
N LYS A 42 -10.91 0.87 -3.71
CA LYS A 42 -11.61 2.01 -3.10
C LYS A 42 -10.93 3.33 -3.39
N ARG A 43 -9.60 3.32 -3.42
CA ARG A 43 -8.74 4.50 -3.60
C ARG A 43 -7.33 4.10 -3.99
N LEU A 44 -6.56 5.06 -4.49
CA LEU A 44 -5.11 4.96 -4.51
C LEU A 44 -4.61 5.00 -3.05
N SER A 45 -3.85 3.99 -2.65
CA SER A 45 -3.24 3.90 -1.33
C SER A 45 -1.91 4.64 -1.29
N HIS A 46 -0.94 4.16 -2.05
CA HIS A 46 0.41 4.74 -2.07
C HIS A 46 1.11 4.53 -3.41
N LEU A 47 2.27 5.15 -3.53
CA LEU A 47 3.16 5.05 -4.68
C LEU A 47 4.55 4.62 -4.21
N LEU A 48 5.24 3.80 -5.01
CA LEU A 48 6.66 3.53 -4.83
C LEU A 48 7.44 3.90 -6.08
N MET A 49 8.50 4.66 -5.90
CA MET A 49 9.39 5.12 -6.96
C MET A 49 10.83 4.68 -6.73
N PHE A 50 11.52 4.38 -7.82
CA PHE A 50 12.97 4.23 -7.78
C PHE A 50 13.66 5.59 -7.71
N THR A 51 14.73 5.66 -6.93
CA THR A 51 15.56 6.85 -6.79
C THR A 51 17.04 6.49 -6.81
N GLY A 52 17.86 7.39 -7.37
CA GLY A 52 19.31 7.25 -7.32
C GLY A 52 19.95 7.67 -6.00
N ASP A 53 19.19 8.38 -5.14
CA ASP A 53 19.61 8.82 -3.82
C ASP A 53 18.40 8.89 -2.90
N ILE A 54 18.27 7.90 -2.04
CA ILE A 54 17.13 7.78 -1.13
C ILE A 54 17.12 8.88 -0.06
N HIS A 55 18.29 9.30 0.42
CA HIS A 55 18.41 10.36 1.43
C HIS A 55 18.02 11.72 0.87
N GLN A 56 18.43 12.02 -0.36
CA GLN A 56 18.02 13.24 -1.06
C GLN A 56 16.52 13.25 -1.32
N SER A 57 15.94 12.11 -1.68
CA SER A 57 14.49 11.99 -1.87
C SER A 57 13.71 12.22 -0.57
N ILE A 58 14.11 11.58 0.53
CA ILE A 58 13.53 11.80 1.86
C ILE A 58 13.61 13.29 2.24
N ALA A 59 14.77 13.90 2.10
CA ALA A 59 14.96 15.31 2.43
C ALA A 59 14.05 16.23 1.61
N PHE A 60 13.99 16.02 0.30
CA PHE A 60 13.14 16.81 -0.59
C PHE A 60 11.65 16.69 -0.23
N TYR A 61 11.13 15.48 -0.06
CA TYR A 61 9.72 15.28 0.24
C TYR A 61 9.35 15.77 1.65
N ARG A 62 10.27 15.67 2.60
CA ARG A 62 10.12 16.29 3.93
C ARG A 62 10.05 17.82 3.84
N ASP A 63 11.00 18.43 3.16
CA ASP A 63 11.17 19.88 3.17
C ASP A 63 10.18 20.61 2.24
N ALA A 64 9.87 20.02 1.07
CA ALA A 64 8.97 20.60 0.09
C ALA A 64 7.49 20.28 0.34
N LEU A 65 7.16 19.09 0.83
CA LEU A 65 5.79 18.61 1.00
C LEU A 65 5.39 18.38 2.46
N GLY A 66 6.35 18.46 3.40
CA GLY A 66 6.08 18.27 4.82
C GLY A 66 5.79 16.82 5.20
N LEU A 67 6.18 15.85 4.37
CA LEU A 67 6.05 14.43 4.71
C LEU A 67 7.03 14.06 5.83
N ARG A 68 6.76 12.97 6.50
CA ARG A 68 7.57 12.44 7.59
C ARG A 68 8.00 11.02 7.27
N LEU A 69 9.22 10.67 7.65
CA LEU A 69 9.69 9.28 7.57
C LEU A 69 8.86 8.42 8.52
N SER A 70 8.33 7.32 8.00
CA SER A 70 7.65 6.30 8.80
C SER A 70 8.65 5.24 9.23
N ASP A 71 9.25 4.57 8.25
CA ASP A 71 10.24 3.53 8.44
C ASP A 71 11.16 3.46 7.24
N GLN A 72 12.29 2.77 7.39
CA GLN A 72 13.20 2.43 6.30
C GLN A 72 13.82 1.05 6.50
N SER A 73 14.40 0.52 5.47
CA SER A 73 15.19 -0.73 5.51
C SER A 73 16.56 -0.48 4.92
N SER A 74 17.56 -0.32 5.80
CA SER A 74 19.00 -0.31 5.51
C SER A 74 19.43 0.50 4.27
N GLY A 75 18.78 1.65 4.01
CA GLY A 75 19.03 2.47 2.83
C GLY A 75 18.57 1.87 1.49
N ILE A 76 17.82 0.76 1.53
CA ILE A 76 17.26 0.08 0.36
C ILE A 76 15.89 0.64 0.02
N VAL A 77 15.04 0.83 1.04
CA VAL A 77 13.69 1.38 0.88
C VAL A 77 13.36 2.32 2.04
N ALA A 78 12.60 3.38 1.77
CA ALA A 78 12.09 4.30 2.78
C ALA A 78 10.62 4.63 2.52
N PHE A 79 9.86 4.78 3.60
CA PHE A 79 8.42 5.00 3.62
C PHE A 79 8.10 6.34 4.27
N MET A 80 7.20 7.13 3.66
CA MET A 80 6.86 8.46 4.18
C MET A 80 5.36 8.68 4.27
N HIS A 81 4.91 9.23 5.41
CA HIS A 81 3.52 9.55 5.72
C HIS A 81 3.21 11.03 5.72
N GLY A 82 1.92 11.38 5.67
CA GLY A 82 1.42 12.75 5.74
C GLY A 82 1.31 13.25 7.19
N ARG A 83 1.76 14.48 7.46
CA ARG A 83 1.76 15.08 8.80
C ARG A 83 0.36 15.31 9.41
N HIS A 84 -0.70 15.29 8.62
CA HIS A 84 -2.08 15.57 9.05
C HIS A 84 -2.94 14.31 9.24
N GLY A 85 -2.30 13.16 9.36
CA GLY A 85 -2.92 11.85 9.42
C GLY A 85 -3.01 11.21 8.04
N SER A 86 -2.46 10.01 7.90
CA SER A 86 -2.47 9.22 6.68
C SER A 86 -2.16 7.76 6.97
N ASP A 87 -2.24 6.95 5.93
CA ASP A 87 -1.64 5.63 5.96
C ASP A 87 -0.15 5.70 6.30
N HIS A 88 0.41 4.59 6.79
CA HIS A 88 1.83 4.45 7.15
C HIS A 88 2.76 5.04 6.07
N HIS A 89 2.39 4.91 4.82
CA HIS A 89 3.06 5.61 3.74
C HIS A 89 2.08 6.02 2.64
N LEU A 90 2.30 7.23 2.11
CA LEU A 90 1.68 7.75 0.91
C LEU A 90 2.63 7.60 -0.28
N ILE A 91 3.92 7.65 0.01
CA ILE A 91 4.99 7.45 -0.96
C ILE A 91 6.13 6.66 -0.32
N ALA A 92 6.74 5.81 -1.12
CA ALA A 92 7.97 5.11 -0.76
C ALA A 92 9.02 5.26 -1.85
N PHE A 93 10.28 5.12 -1.48
CA PHE A 93 11.44 5.20 -2.37
C PHE A 93 12.28 3.94 -2.24
N ALA A 94 12.58 3.31 -3.36
CA ALA A 94 13.57 2.24 -3.43
C ALA A 94 14.85 2.75 -4.08
N GLN A 95 16.00 2.48 -3.44
CA GLN A 95 17.32 2.82 -3.97
C GLN A 95 17.58 2.02 -5.25
N SER A 96 18.01 2.72 -6.30
CA SER A 96 18.32 2.13 -7.60
C SER A 96 19.40 2.93 -8.30
N HIS A 97 19.98 2.39 -9.37
CA HIS A 97 20.91 3.11 -10.22
C HIS A 97 20.24 4.16 -11.12
N ALA A 98 18.91 4.13 -11.23
CA ALA A 98 18.14 5.07 -12.04
C ALA A 98 16.81 5.42 -11.37
N LYS A 99 16.28 6.59 -11.69
CA LYS A 99 14.92 6.99 -11.31
C LYS A 99 13.90 6.24 -12.14
N GLY A 100 12.75 5.92 -11.55
CA GLY A 100 11.70 5.24 -12.27
C GLY A 100 10.45 5.02 -11.40
N TRP A 101 9.45 4.44 -12.04
CA TRP A 101 8.22 4.04 -11.42
C TRP A 101 8.30 2.56 -11.05
N HIS A 102 8.03 2.21 -9.79
CA HIS A 102 7.95 0.82 -9.37
C HIS A 102 6.50 0.35 -9.36
N HIS A 103 5.64 0.98 -8.56
CA HIS A 103 4.22 0.61 -8.53
C HIS A 103 3.30 1.72 -8.00
N SER A 104 2.02 1.53 -8.31
CA SER A 104 0.90 2.15 -7.61
C SER A 104 0.16 1.09 -6.80
N SER A 105 -0.17 1.41 -5.56
CA SER A 105 -0.95 0.54 -4.68
C SER A 105 -2.38 1.01 -4.55
N TRP A 106 -3.32 0.07 -4.58
CA TRP A 106 -4.75 0.29 -4.63
C TRP A 106 -5.44 -0.41 -3.45
N ASP A 107 -6.09 0.39 -2.62
CA ASP A 107 -6.70 -0.06 -1.37
C ASP A 107 -7.96 -0.90 -1.61
N MET A 108 -7.94 -2.12 -1.09
CA MET A 108 -9.04 -3.09 -1.11
C MET A 108 -9.70 -3.15 0.26
N ALA A 109 -10.90 -3.71 0.34
CA ALA A 109 -11.63 -3.75 1.61
C ALA A 109 -10.97 -4.66 2.66
N ASN A 110 -10.31 -5.71 2.23
CA ASN A 110 -9.72 -6.73 3.10
C ASN A 110 -8.89 -7.73 2.28
N LEU A 111 -8.24 -8.66 2.99
CA LEU A 111 -7.44 -9.73 2.37
C LEU A 111 -8.22 -10.61 1.37
N ASP A 112 -9.50 -10.87 1.64
CA ASP A 112 -10.35 -11.64 0.71
C ASP A 112 -10.45 -10.93 -0.64
N GLU A 113 -10.65 -9.60 -0.64
CA GLU A 113 -10.70 -8.82 -1.87
C GLU A 113 -9.33 -8.72 -2.57
N VAL A 114 -8.21 -8.71 -1.83
CA VAL A 114 -6.86 -8.82 -2.44
C VAL A 114 -6.73 -10.11 -3.22
N GLY A 115 -7.11 -11.25 -2.62
CA GLY A 115 -7.06 -12.55 -3.29
C GLY A 115 -8.02 -12.66 -4.48
N ARG A 116 -9.25 -12.13 -4.35
CA ARG A 116 -10.24 -12.11 -5.43
C ARG A 116 -9.80 -11.19 -6.57
N GLY A 117 -9.19 -10.05 -6.26
CA GLY A 117 -8.62 -9.13 -7.24
C GLY A 117 -7.48 -9.78 -8.03
N ALA A 118 -6.60 -10.49 -7.35
CA ALA A 118 -5.54 -11.27 -7.98
C ALA A 118 -6.11 -12.27 -9.01
N GLU A 119 -7.14 -13.04 -8.63
CA GLU A 119 -7.79 -13.98 -9.52
C GLU A 119 -8.55 -13.30 -10.67
N GLN A 120 -9.16 -12.14 -10.40
CA GLN A 120 -9.82 -11.32 -11.42
C GLN A 120 -8.83 -10.86 -12.50
N MET A 121 -7.66 -10.36 -12.11
CA MET A 121 -6.61 -9.94 -13.03
C MET A 121 -6.03 -11.11 -13.81
N ARG A 122 -5.78 -12.24 -13.14
CA ARG A 122 -5.32 -13.46 -13.79
C ARG A 122 -6.32 -13.96 -14.83
N SER A 123 -7.60 -13.92 -14.53
CA SER A 123 -8.69 -14.30 -15.47
C SER A 123 -8.79 -13.33 -16.66
N ALA A 124 -8.36 -12.08 -16.51
CA ALA A 124 -8.26 -11.07 -17.57
C ALA A 124 -6.96 -11.17 -18.39
N GLY A 125 -6.09 -12.14 -18.09
CA GLY A 125 -4.83 -12.35 -18.81
C GLY A 125 -3.59 -11.72 -18.20
N TYR A 126 -3.70 -10.99 -17.10
CA TYR A 126 -2.57 -10.39 -16.37
C TYR A 126 -2.02 -11.42 -15.37
N ILE A 127 -1.15 -12.29 -15.86
CA ILE A 127 -0.64 -13.46 -15.11
C ILE A 127 0.71 -13.21 -14.44
N GLU A 128 1.45 -12.17 -14.86
CA GLU A 128 2.72 -11.82 -14.26
C GLU A 128 2.49 -10.99 -12.98
N GLY A 129 3.10 -11.41 -11.91
CA GLY A 129 2.99 -10.77 -10.61
C GLY A 129 3.37 -11.72 -9.49
N TRP A 130 3.16 -11.30 -8.25
CA TRP A 130 3.47 -12.11 -7.08
C TRP A 130 2.65 -11.69 -5.86
N GLY A 131 2.52 -12.58 -4.92
CA GLY A 131 1.68 -12.49 -3.72
C GLY A 131 0.70 -13.67 -3.72
N THR A 132 -0.17 -13.79 -2.77
CA THR A 132 -0.43 -12.82 -1.70
C THR A 132 0.63 -12.95 -0.61
N GLY A 133 1.11 -11.82 -0.13
CA GLY A 133 2.07 -11.74 0.97
C GLY A 133 1.69 -10.63 1.95
N ARG A 134 2.53 -10.41 2.96
CA ARG A 134 2.36 -9.33 3.93
C ARG A 134 3.65 -8.52 4.06
N HIS A 135 3.55 -7.20 3.91
CA HIS A 135 4.60 -6.29 4.30
C HIS A 135 4.59 -6.11 5.82
N VAL A 136 5.74 -6.21 6.45
CA VAL A 136 5.89 -5.93 7.89
C VAL A 136 5.89 -4.42 8.13
N LEU A 137 6.62 -3.67 7.28
CA LEU A 137 6.65 -2.21 7.33
C LEU A 137 5.38 -1.64 6.67
N GLY A 138 4.46 -1.18 7.51
CA GLY A 138 3.13 -0.72 7.11
C GLY A 138 2.02 -1.76 7.25
N SER A 139 2.34 -3.00 7.61
CA SER A 139 1.41 -4.09 7.96
C SER A 139 0.48 -4.58 6.86
N ASN A 140 0.54 -4.03 5.65
CA ASN A 140 -0.44 -4.32 4.61
C ASN A 140 -0.23 -5.68 3.93
N TYR A 141 -1.34 -6.37 3.67
CA TYR A 141 -1.39 -7.46 2.71
C TYR A 141 -1.27 -6.92 1.30
N PHE A 142 -0.67 -7.70 0.40
CA PHE A 142 -0.47 -7.27 -0.97
C PHE A 142 -0.60 -8.40 -2.00
N HIS A 143 -0.90 -8.02 -3.23
CA HIS A 143 -0.70 -8.80 -4.45
C HIS A 143 -0.32 -7.87 -5.59
N TYR A 144 0.83 -8.11 -6.20
CA TYR A 144 1.32 -7.36 -7.35
C TYR A 144 0.84 -7.99 -8.66
N VAL A 145 0.48 -7.13 -9.60
CA VAL A 145 0.17 -7.50 -10.98
C VAL A 145 0.98 -6.61 -11.90
N ARG A 146 1.66 -7.18 -12.88
CA ARG A 146 2.42 -6.38 -13.84
C ARG A 146 1.48 -5.59 -14.72
N ASP A 147 1.71 -4.30 -14.82
CA ASP A 147 0.92 -3.40 -15.64
C ASP A 147 1.37 -3.42 -17.11
N PRO A 148 0.58 -2.89 -18.07
CA PRO A 148 0.95 -2.89 -19.49
C PRO A 148 2.20 -2.08 -19.84
N TRP A 149 2.69 -1.23 -18.93
CA TRP A 149 3.87 -0.39 -19.13
C TRP A 149 5.15 -0.97 -18.52
N GLY A 150 5.04 -2.17 -17.91
CA GLY A 150 6.18 -2.88 -17.35
C GLY A 150 6.49 -2.59 -15.88
N SER A 151 5.65 -1.79 -15.23
CA SER A 151 5.64 -1.58 -13.78
C SER A 151 4.67 -2.52 -13.08
N PHE A 152 4.27 -2.20 -11.85
CA PHE A 152 3.29 -2.98 -11.11
C PHE A 152 2.11 -2.14 -10.65
N ALA A 153 0.92 -2.76 -10.63
CA ALA A 153 -0.21 -2.36 -9.82
C ALA A 153 -0.31 -3.32 -8.64
N GLU A 154 -0.50 -2.81 -7.45
CA GLU A 154 -0.61 -3.58 -6.23
C GLU A 154 -2.05 -3.50 -5.71
N TYR A 155 -2.69 -4.63 -5.47
CA TYR A 155 -3.83 -4.71 -4.58
C TYR A 155 -3.34 -4.81 -3.15
N SER A 156 -3.81 -3.92 -2.27
CA SER A 156 -3.35 -3.80 -0.90
C SER A 156 -4.51 -3.68 0.07
N ALA A 157 -4.34 -4.17 1.28
CA ALA A 157 -5.33 -4.05 2.36
C ALA A 157 -4.66 -4.03 3.73
N ASP A 158 -5.33 -3.42 4.69
CA ASP A 158 -4.95 -3.48 6.11
C ASP A 158 -3.64 -2.74 6.44
N ILE A 159 -3.38 -1.64 5.74
CA ILE A 159 -2.22 -0.77 6.02
C ILE A 159 -2.42 0.00 7.32
N ASP A 160 -1.35 0.16 8.10
CA ASP A 160 -1.35 0.96 9.32
C ASP A 160 -1.72 2.42 9.02
N PHE A 161 -2.48 3.03 9.92
CA PHE A 161 -2.85 4.44 9.85
C PHE A 161 -2.15 5.23 10.96
N ILE A 162 -1.50 6.33 10.60
CA ILE A 162 -0.82 7.24 11.53
C ILE A 162 -1.71 8.47 11.73
N PRO A 163 -2.32 8.65 12.92
CA PRO A 163 -3.19 9.81 13.18
C PRO A 163 -2.43 11.14 13.17
N ALA A 164 -3.15 12.22 12.89
CA ALA A 164 -2.61 13.57 13.02
C ALA A 164 -2.08 13.80 14.45
N GLY A 165 -0.87 14.38 14.54
CA GLY A 165 -0.25 14.67 15.83
C GLY A 165 0.39 13.46 16.54
N HIS A 166 0.19 12.24 16.04
CA HIS A 166 0.89 11.07 16.55
C HIS A 166 2.36 11.11 16.13
N VAL A 167 3.27 10.81 17.06
CA VAL A 167 4.69 10.64 16.77
C VAL A 167 4.94 9.17 16.51
N TRP A 168 5.07 8.82 15.25
CA TRP A 168 5.40 7.45 14.85
C TRP A 168 6.86 7.15 15.19
N PRO A 169 7.16 6.04 15.86
CA PRO A 169 8.53 5.67 16.22
C PRO A 169 9.27 5.08 15.01
N ALA A 170 9.66 5.95 14.07
CA ALA A 170 10.36 5.53 12.86
C ALA A 170 11.58 4.67 13.16
N GLY A 171 11.70 3.54 12.48
CA GLY A 171 12.80 2.58 12.64
C GLY A 171 13.56 2.30 11.35
N ASP A 172 14.74 1.71 11.51
CA ASP A 172 15.51 1.12 10.43
C ASP A 172 15.58 -0.39 10.65
N TYR A 173 15.05 -1.15 9.71
CA TYR A 173 14.82 -2.58 9.83
C TYR A 173 15.67 -3.34 8.80
N PRO A 174 16.17 -4.53 9.12
CA PRO A 174 16.89 -5.35 8.17
C PRO A 174 15.94 -5.87 7.08
N PRO A 175 16.43 -6.07 5.84
CA PRO A 175 15.57 -6.49 4.71
C PRO A 175 14.81 -7.80 4.95
N GLU A 176 15.39 -8.74 5.68
CA GLU A 176 14.81 -10.03 6.05
C GLU A 176 13.55 -9.92 6.90
N ASP A 177 13.36 -8.79 7.60
CA ASP A 177 12.21 -8.53 8.44
C ASP A 177 11.11 -7.72 7.71
N SER A 178 11.29 -7.43 6.42
CA SER A 178 10.42 -6.47 5.72
C SER A 178 9.14 -7.08 5.13
N LEU A 179 9.09 -8.39 4.89
CA LEU A 179 7.91 -9.07 4.32
C LEU A 179 7.91 -10.59 4.56
N TYR A 180 6.71 -11.22 4.50
CA TYR A 180 6.48 -12.68 4.44
C TYR A 180 5.22 -13.06 3.65
#